data_bbbbe0aca62751a3819bbf8f1730e3fb
#
_entry.id   bbbbe0aca62751a3819bbf8f1730e3fb
#
_cell.length_a   1.000
_cell.length_b   1.000
_cell.length_c   1.000
_cell.angle_alpha   90.00
_cell.angle_beta   90.00
_cell.angle_gamma   90.00
#
_symmetry.space_group_name_H-M   'P 1'
#
loop_
_entity.id
_entity.type
_entity.pdbx_description
1 polymer ?
#
loop_
_entity_poly.entity_id
_entity_poly.type
_entity_poly.pdbx_seq_one_letter_code
_entity_poly.pdbx_strand_id
1 'polypeptide(L)'
;MKKASKIYLWAWVAFVVAAIVAVVVAMVIPSHHDLARDPYAIERIVKVDLPEIVEVGSEDNLYRGASRWDVYTHRVQFGEALSEESIKKLDRLCRTDSLHWQKNHEEGYYRYTAEGGVDELYAIDCEIHHDHAHWDYMVDESEGILLFVAIYLCVHLMLLWGVVLLVIAVVKRIVKNRQQQ
;
A
#
# COMPACT_ATOMS: atom_id res chain seq x y z
N MET A 1 14.83 11.38 -41.58
CA MET A 1 13.92 10.32 -41.09
C MET A 1 14.53 9.30 -40.12
N LYS A 2 15.82 8.91 -40.25
CA LYS A 2 16.45 7.93 -39.31
C LYS A 2 16.54 8.38 -37.83
N LYS A 3 16.64 9.70 -37.54
CA LYS A 3 16.70 10.22 -36.15
C LYS A 3 15.36 10.10 -35.42
N ALA A 4 14.25 10.45 -36.08
CA ALA A 4 12.92 10.38 -35.44
C ALA A 4 12.54 8.95 -35.00
N SER A 5 12.81 7.93 -35.88
CA SER A 5 12.49 6.53 -35.49
C SER A 5 13.30 6.01 -34.32
N LYS A 6 14.53 6.50 -34.13
CA LYS A 6 15.35 6.16 -32.94
C LYS A 6 14.79 6.80 -31.67
N ILE A 7 14.35 8.05 -31.74
CA ILE A 7 13.75 8.76 -30.60
C ILE A 7 12.48 8.02 -30.12
N TYR A 8 11.60 7.62 -31.06
CA TYR A 8 10.40 6.86 -30.70
C TYR A 8 10.71 5.49 -30.10
N LEU A 9 11.73 4.79 -30.60
CA LEU A 9 12.16 3.52 -30.03
C LEU A 9 12.67 3.68 -28.61
N TRP A 10 13.52 4.68 -28.36
CA TRP A 10 14.05 4.95 -27.02
C TRP A 10 12.96 5.42 -26.05
N ALA A 11 12.00 6.23 -26.49
CA ALA A 11 10.85 6.61 -25.70
C ALA A 11 10.00 5.40 -25.29
N TRP A 12 9.79 4.45 -26.22
CA TRP A 12 9.10 3.20 -25.93
C TRP A 12 9.86 2.33 -24.93
N VAL A 13 11.17 2.15 -25.12
CA VAL A 13 12.01 1.38 -24.15
C VAL A 13 11.97 2.02 -22.77
N ALA A 14 12.09 3.36 -22.68
CA ALA A 14 12.00 4.06 -21.40
C ALA A 14 10.64 3.87 -20.72
N PHE A 15 9.55 3.89 -21.49
CA PHE A 15 8.21 3.64 -20.96
C PHE A 15 8.05 2.20 -20.44
N VAL A 16 8.55 1.19 -21.19
CA VAL A 16 8.55 -0.22 -20.77
C VAL A 16 9.33 -0.40 -19.46
N VAL A 17 10.52 0.19 -19.37
CA VAL A 17 11.34 0.12 -18.17
C VAL A 17 10.64 0.79 -17.00
N ALA A 18 10.04 1.96 -17.20
CA ALA A 18 9.28 2.65 -16.13
C ALA A 18 8.08 1.82 -15.65
N ALA A 19 7.34 1.17 -16.56
CA ALA A 19 6.23 0.30 -16.20
C ALA A 19 6.69 -0.94 -15.42
N ILE A 20 7.79 -1.57 -15.83
CA ILE A 20 8.37 -2.71 -15.09
C ILE A 20 8.80 -2.27 -13.69
N VAL A 21 9.47 -1.12 -13.56
CA VAL A 21 9.88 -0.57 -12.25
C VAL A 21 8.66 -0.29 -11.38
N ALA A 22 7.60 0.30 -11.93
CA ALA A 22 6.37 0.56 -11.19
C ALA A 22 5.72 -0.73 -10.66
N VAL A 23 5.67 -1.79 -11.48
CA VAL A 23 5.16 -3.11 -11.08
C VAL A 23 6.02 -3.72 -9.97
N VAL A 24 7.35 -3.68 -10.11
CA VAL A 24 8.27 -4.22 -9.10
C VAL A 24 8.14 -3.45 -7.78
N VAL A 25 8.05 -2.13 -7.84
CA VAL A 25 7.84 -1.28 -6.64
C VAL A 25 6.52 -1.63 -5.97
N ALA A 26 5.43 -1.79 -6.74
CA ALA A 26 4.14 -2.19 -6.22
C ALA A 26 4.12 -3.59 -5.60
N MET A 27 4.97 -4.52 -6.10
CA MET A 27 5.10 -5.86 -5.51
C MET A 27 5.96 -5.89 -4.23
N VAL A 28 6.82 -4.90 -4.03
CA VAL A 28 7.75 -4.84 -2.88
C VAL A 28 7.16 -4.07 -1.71
N ILE A 29 6.31 -3.07 -1.99
CA ILE A 29 5.62 -2.30 -0.95
C ILE A 29 4.44 -3.15 -0.46
N PRO A 30 4.40 -3.56 0.83
CA PRO A 30 3.26 -4.30 1.36
C PRO A 30 1.98 -3.46 1.22
N SER A 31 0.91 -4.10 0.77
CA SER A 31 -0.42 -3.49 0.71
C SER A 31 -0.95 -3.23 2.13
N HIS A 32 -1.93 -2.36 2.27
CA HIS A 32 -2.62 -2.19 3.56
C HIS A 32 -3.31 -3.48 4.00
N HIS A 33 -3.80 -4.31 3.07
CA HIS A 33 -4.32 -5.64 3.38
C HIS A 33 -3.27 -6.57 3.98
N ASP A 34 -2.01 -6.56 3.49
CA ASP A 34 -0.93 -7.38 4.05
C ASP A 34 -0.57 -6.90 5.46
N LEU A 35 -0.52 -5.57 5.68
CA LEU A 35 -0.28 -4.99 7.01
C LEU A 35 -1.43 -5.27 7.96
N ALA A 36 -2.68 -5.19 7.46
CA ALA A 36 -3.88 -5.43 8.25
C ALA A 36 -4.00 -6.89 8.72
N ARG A 37 -3.51 -7.85 7.93
CA ARG A 37 -3.52 -9.28 8.28
C ARG A 37 -2.41 -9.71 9.22
N ASP A 38 -1.32 -8.95 9.31
CA ASP A 38 -0.17 -9.29 10.12
C ASP A 38 -0.32 -8.75 11.55
N PRO A 39 -0.62 -9.60 12.56
CA PRO A 39 -0.77 -9.15 13.95
C PRO A 39 0.53 -8.59 14.54
N TYR A 40 1.68 -8.88 13.94
CA TYR A 40 2.99 -8.34 14.34
C TYR A 40 3.31 -7.00 13.65
N ALA A 41 2.45 -6.52 12.74
CA ALA A 41 2.65 -5.23 12.08
C ALA A 41 2.43 -4.02 13.01
N ILE A 42 1.86 -4.21 14.20
CA ILE A 42 1.51 -3.13 15.11
C ILE A 42 2.69 -2.20 15.40
N GLU A 43 3.90 -2.71 15.66
CA GLU A 43 5.08 -1.88 15.92
C GLU A 43 5.44 -0.98 14.72
N ARG A 44 5.28 -1.50 13.50
CA ARG A 44 5.53 -0.74 12.25
C ARG A 44 4.48 0.34 12.05
N ILE A 45 3.25 0.07 12.47
CA ILE A 45 2.11 0.97 12.34
C ILE A 45 2.24 2.12 13.34
N VAL A 46 2.39 1.78 14.63
CA VAL A 46 2.43 2.77 15.72
C VAL A 46 3.83 3.38 15.93
N LYS A 47 4.88 2.79 15.34
CA LYS A 47 6.29 3.22 15.43
C LYS A 47 6.80 3.32 16.87
N VAL A 48 6.32 2.43 17.70
CA VAL A 48 6.73 2.30 19.12
C VAL A 48 7.22 0.87 19.33
N ASP A 49 8.32 0.72 20.03
CA ASP A 49 8.85 -0.60 20.42
C ASP A 49 7.93 -1.19 21.51
N LEU A 50 7.28 -2.28 21.21
CA LEU A 50 6.36 -2.99 22.10
C LEU A 50 7.04 -4.25 22.64
N PRO A 51 6.58 -4.80 23.77
CA PRO A 51 7.06 -6.08 24.27
C PRO A 51 6.75 -7.22 23.31
N GLU A 52 7.49 -8.35 23.47
CA GLU A 52 7.25 -9.54 22.67
C GLU A 52 5.79 -10.01 22.79
N ILE A 53 5.16 -10.27 21.64
CA ILE A 53 3.79 -10.79 21.58
C ILE A 53 3.83 -12.29 21.82
N VAL A 54 3.16 -12.75 22.89
CA VAL A 54 3.12 -14.17 23.28
C VAL A 54 1.82 -14.85 22.92
N GLU A 55 0.74 -14.11 22.77
CA GLU A 55 -0.56 -14.65 22.35
C GLU A 55 -1.23 -13.71 21.34
N VAL A 56 -1.86 -14.31 20.33
CA VAL A 56 -2.54 -13.57 19.26
C VAL A 56 -3.93 -14.14 19.08
N GLY A 57 -4.93 -13.26 19.18
CA GLY A 57 -6.29 -13.49 18.70
C GLY A 57 -6.55 -12.60 17.49
N SER A 58 -6.98 -13.18 16.40
CA SER A 58 -7.31 -12.44 15.16
C SER A 58 -8.70 -12.84 14.69
N GLU A 59 -9.50 -11.86 14.31
CA GLU A 59 -10.80 -12.05 13.69
C GLU A 59 -10.83 -11.25 12.38
N ASP A 60 -10.98 -11.94 11.26
CA ASP A 60 -11.21 -11.31 9.96
C ASP A 60 -12.71 -11.14 9.78
N ASN A 61 -13.23 -9.98 10.04
CA ASN A 61 -14.61 -9.63 9.73
C ASN A 61 -14.69 -9.09 8.32
N LEU A 62 -14.65 -10.01 7.35
CA LEU A 62 -14.98 -9.69 5.97
C LEU A 62 -16.47 -9.34 5.91
N TYR A 63 -16.78 -8.07 6.03
CA TYR A 63 -18.15 -7.57 5.89
C TYR A 63 -18.59 -7.72 4.42
N ARG A 64 -19.05 -8.93 4.07
CA ARG A 64 -19.75 -9.23 2.80
C ARG A 64 -21.16 -8.63 2.82
N GLY A 65 -21.24 -7.33 2.97
CA GLY A 65 -22.52 -6.62 3.04
C GLY A 65 -22.36 -5.23 2.44
N ALA A 66 -23.20 -4.28 2.78
CA ALA A 66 -23.20 -2.92 2.25
C ALA A 66 -21.98 -2.04 2.63
N SER A 67 -20.96 -2.59 3.30
CA SER A 67 -19.74 -1.90 3.67
C SER A 67 -18.65 -2.13 2.61
N ARG A 68 -17.99 -1.06 2.23
CA ARG A 68 -16.84 -1.01 1.32
C ARG A 68 -15.53 -1.39 2.04
N TRP A 69 -15.56 -1.69 3.33
CA TRP A 69 -14.41 -1.88 4.18
C TRP A 69 -14.25 -3.33 4.64
N ASP A 70 -13.06 -3.89 4.45
CA ASP A 70 -12.61 -5.09 5.13
C ASP A 70 -12.04 -4.70 6.50
N VAL A 71 -12.54 -5.30 7.57
CA VAL A 71 -12.11 -5.02 8.95
C VAL A 71 -11.33 -6.21 9.48
N TYR A 72 -10.12 -5.96 9.91
CA TYR A 72 -9.23 -6.92 10.55
C TYR A 72 -9.05 -6.51 12.01
N THR A 73 -9.57 -7.34 12.92
CA THR A 73 -9.47 -7.12 14.36
C THR A 73 -8.38 -8.01 14.95
N HIS A 74 -7.45 -7.42 15.67
CA HIS A 74 -6.39 -8.14 16.36
C HIS A 74 -6.39 -7.82 17.85
N ARG A 75 -6.13 -8.85 18.64
CA ARG A 75 -5.90 -8.75 20.08
C ARG A 75 -4.61 -9.48 20.40
N VAL A 76 -3.67 -8.81 21.03
CA VAL A 76 -2.38 -9.41 21.37
C VAL A 76 -2.10 -9.25 22.85
N GLN A 77 -1.52 -10.30 23.45
CA GLN A 77 -1.01 -10.27 24.81
C GLN A 77 0.51 -10.14 24.74
N PHE A 78 1.07 -9.26 25.56
CA PHE A 78 2.51 -9.10 25.70
C PHE A 78 3.07 -10.09 26.73
N GLY A 79 4.29 -10.56 26.51
CA GLY A 79 5.00 -11.44 27.45
C GLY A 79 5.44 -10.72 28.71
N GLU A 80 5.57 -9.41 28.63
CA GLU A 80 5.89 -8.53 29.76
C GLU A 80 5.17 -7.20 29.61
N ALA A 81 5.13 -6.44 30.70
CA ALA A 81 4.51 -5.12 30.68
C ALA A 81 5.32 -4.11 29.85
N LEU A 82 4.65 -3.06 29.34
CA LEU A 82 5.33 -1.95 28.64
C LEU A 82 6.51 -1.42 29.46
N SER A 83 7.65 -1.27 28.80
CA SER A 83 8.83 -0.69 29.42
C SER A 83 8.63 0.80 29.76
N GLU A 84 9.36 1.29 30.75
CA GLU A 84 9.32 2.73 31.06
C GLU A 84 9.72 3.60 29.87
N GLU A 85 10.59 3.10 28.98
CA GLU A 85 11.03 3.81 27.78
C GLU A 85 9.89 3.90 26.77
N SER A 86 9.16 2.79 26.53
CA SER A 86 7.97 2.76 25.68
C SER A 86 6.88 3.70 26.20
N ILE A 87 6.63 3.69 27.51
CA ILE A 87 5.67 4.60 28.17
C ILE A 87 6.07 6.07 27.96
N LYS A 88 7.34 6.41 28.19
CA LYS A 88 7.84 7.79 27.94
C LYS A 88 7.71 8.22 26.48
N LYS A 89 7.93 7.27 25.55
CA LYS A 89 7.77 7.53 24.12
C LYS A 89 6.30 7.77 23.78
N LEU A 90 5.38 6.96 24.28
CA LEU A 90 3.93 7.13 24.12
C LEU A 90 3.44 8.44 24.72
N ASP A 91 3.86 8.79 25.95
CA ASP A 91 3.53 10.07 26.58
C ASP A 91 4.06 11.28 25.77
N ARG A 92 5.20 11.13 25.09
CA ARG A 92 5.73 12.17 24.19
C ARG A 92 4.86 12.28 22.95
N LEU A 93 4.49 11.15 22.34
CA LEU A 93 3.64 11.13 21.14
C LEU A 93 2.28 11.78 21.40
N CYS A 94 1.64 11.49 22.53
CA CYS A 94 0.38 12.15 22.91
C CYS A 94 0.50 13.68 23.02
N ARG A 95 1.72 14.22 23.29
CA ARG A 95 1.96 15.67 23.37
C ARG A 95 2.35 16.29 22.03
N THR A 96 3.09 15.55 21.19
CA THR A 96 3.67 16.08 19.93
C THR A 96 2.81 15.78 18.72
N ASP A 97 1.99 14.75 18.78
CA ASP A 97 1.10 14.28 17.71
C ASP A 97 -0.28 13.93 18.27
N SER A 98 -0.90 14.91 18.92
CA SER A 98 -2.22 14.77 19.56
C SER A 98 -3.37 14.56 18.57
N LEU A 99 -3.12 14.68 17.27
CA LEU A 99 -4.08 14.35 16.23
C LEU A 99 -4.29 12.84 16.12
N HIS A 100 -3.21 12.07 16.22
CA HIS A 100 -3.24 10.62 16.09
C HIS A 100 -3.16 9.91 17.45
N TRP A 101 -2.54 10.53 18.46
CA TRP A 101 -2.30 9.91 19.75
C TRP A 101 -3.08 10.57 20.88
N GLN A 102 -3.76 9.76 21.66
CA GLN A 102 -4.48 10.18 22.86
C GLN A 102 -4.16 9.25 24.02
N LYS A 103 -4.20 9.78 25.24
CA LYS A 103 -4.08 9.00 26.48
C LYS A 103 -5.39 9.02 27.22
N ASN A 104 -5.96 7.84 27.46
CA ASN A 104 -7.08 7.69 28.38
C ASN A 104 -6.52 7.59 29.81
N HIS A 105 -6.71 8.67 30.60
CA HIS A 105 -6.22 8.75 31.95
C HIS A 105 -7.04 7.94 32.95
N GLU A 106 -8.30 7.64 32.65
CA GLU A 106 -9.19 6.90 33.54
C GLU A 106 -8.90 5.38 33.48
N GLU A 107 -8.70 4.88 32.26
CA GLU A 107 -8.48 3.45 32.03
C GLU A 107 -6.99 3.10 31.82
N GLY A 108 -6.13 4.12 31.66
CA GLY A 108 -4.67 3.95 31.63
C GLY A 108 -4.09 3.41 30.34
N TYR A 109 -4.81 3.51 29.20
CA TYR A 109 -4.30 3.08 27.91
C TYR A 109 -3.97 4.25 26.97
N TYR A 110 -3.21 3.95 25.92
CA TYR A 110 -2.89 4.86 24.81
C TYR A 110 -3.69 4.47 23.58
N ARG A 111 -4.31 5.43 22.92
CA ARG A 111 -5.07 5.22 21.69
C ARG A 111 -4.37 5.90 20.52
N TYR A 112 -4.17 5.14 19.46
CA TYR A 112 -3.68 5.62 18.18
C TYR A 112 -4.79 5.50 17.13
N THR A 113 -5.08 6.61 16.46
CA THR A 113 -6.03 6.63 15.33
C THR A 113 -5.36 7.27 14.13
N ALA A 114 -5.48 6.64 12.98
CA ALA A 114 -5.01 7.20 11.72
C ALA A 114 -5.95 6.83 10.60
N GLU A 115 -6.14 7.76 9.71
CA GLU A 115 -6.85 7.58 8.46
C GLU A 115 -5.97 8.12 7.35
N GLY A 116 -5.93 7.47 6.19
CA GLY A 116 -5.00 7.93 5.18
C GLY A 116 -5.25 7.37 3.79
N GLY A 117 -4.53 8.00 2.86
CA GLY A 117 -4.63 7.72 1.45
C GLY A 117 -5.47 8.75 0.69
N VAL A 118 -5.34 8.73 -0.63
CA VAL A 118 -6.23 9.45 -1.52
C VAL A 118 -7.55 8.70 -1.47
N ASP A 119 -8.62 9.36 -1.03
CA ASP A 119 -9.97 8.78 -0.83
C ASP A 119 -10.11 7.87 0.41
N GLU A 120 -9.28 8.07 1.47
CA GLU A 120 -9.41 7.34 2.73
C GLU A 120 -9.35 5.82 2.54
N LEU A 121 -8.27 5.30 1.95
CA LEU A 121 -8.13 3.88 1.62
C LEU A 121 -7.90 2.98 2.84
N TYR A 122 -7.57 3.54 3.99
CA TYR A 122 -7.45 2.79 5.24
C TYR A 122 -7.79 3.65 6.45
N ALA A 123 -8.22 2.99 7.49
CA ALA A 123 -8.34 3.56 8.82
C ALA A 123 -7.84 2.57 9.86
N ILE A 124 -7.24 3.06 10.92
CA ILE A 124 -6.79 2.25 12.05
C ILE A 124 -7.21 2.88 13.36
N ASP A 125 -7.67 2.04 14.27
CA ASP A 125 -7.96 2.39 15.67
C ASP A 125 -7.25 1.36 16.55
N CYS A 126 -6.30 1.80 17.35
CA CYS A 126 -5.45 0.93 18.14
C CYS A 126 -5.41 1.40 19.59
N GLU A 127 -5.65 0.49 20.51
CA GLU A 127 -5.53 0.71 21.96
C GLU A 127 -4.37 -0.12 22.50
N ILE A 128 -3.44 0.54 23.19
CA ILE A 128 -2.26 -0.06 23.78
C ILE A 128 -2.38 0.07 25.30
N HIS A 129 -2.58 -1.05 25.95
CA HIS A 129 -2.61 -1.20 27.40
C HIS A 129 -1.23 -1.61 27.93
N HIS A 130 -1.11 -1.74 29.24
CA HIS A 130 0.15 -2.04 29.90
C HIS A 130 0.72 -3.43 29.55
N ASP A 131 -0.16 -4.42 29.34
CA ASP A 131 0.16 -5.83 29.12
C ASP A 131 -0.43 -6.41 27.85
N HIS A 132 -1.26 -5.66 27.12
CA HIS A 132 -1.90 -6.10 25.89
C HIS A 132 -2.19 -4.93 24.95
N ALA A 133 -2.50 -5.24 23.71
CA ALA A 133 -3.04 -4.28 22.76
C ALA A 133 -4.16 -4.89 21.92
N HIS A 134 -5.06 -4.03 21.48
CA HIS A 134 -6.04 -4.44 20.50
C HIS A 134 -6.20 -3.34 19.45
N TRP A 135 -6.49 -3.73 18.21
CA TRP A 135 -6.73 -2.76 17.13
C TRP A 135 -7.64 -3.30 16.04
N ASP A 136 -8.35 -2.38 15.44
CA ASP A 136 -9.10 -2.59 14.21
C ASP A 136 -8.36 -1.91 13.06
N TYR A 137 -8.05 -2.66 12.02
CA TYR A 137 -7.50 -2.14 10.77
C TYR A 137 -8.56 -2.29 9.67
N MET A 138 -9.01 -1.17 9.16
CA MET A 138 -10.02 -1.10 8.09
C MET A 138 -9.32 -0.78 6.77
N VAL A 139 -9.55 -1.57 5.74
CA VAL A 139 -8.98 -1.36 4.40
C VAL A 139 -10.11 -1.32 3.38
N ASP A 140 -10.04 -0.37 2.46
CA ASP A 140 -10.98 -0.26 1.36
C ASP A 140 -10.77 -1.41 0.36
N GLU A 141 -11.83 -2.12 0.01
CA GLU A 141 -11.80 -3.22 -0.98
C GLU A 141 -11.23 -2.79 -2.35
N SER A 142 -11.25 -1.49 -2.66
CA SER A 142 -10.74 -0.96 -3.93
C SER A 142 -9.22 -0.77 -3.97
N GLU A 143 -8.49 -0.93 -2.86
CA GLU A 143 -7.03 -0.66 -2.81
C GLU A 143 -6.26 -1.43 -3.90
N GLY A 144 -6.56 -2.73 -4.06
CA GLY A 144 -5.91 -3.56 -5.08
C GLY A 144 -6.41 -3.30 -6.50
N ILE A 145 -7.64 -2.82 -6.67
CA ILE A 145 -8.28 -2.64 -7.98
C ILE A 145 -7.63 -1.50 -8.76
N LEU A 146 -7.33 -0.38 -8.11
CA LEU A 146 -6.69 0.78 -8.75
C LEU A 146 -5.33 0.43 -9.35
N LEU A 147 -4.52 -0.34 -8.61
CA LEU A 147 -3.24 -0.82 -9.10
C LEU A 147 -3.41 -1.76 -10.29
N PHE A 148 -4.36 -2.69 -10.22
CA PHE A 148 -4.66 -3.63 -11.29
C PHE A 148 -5.13 -2.92 -12.56
N VAL A 149 -6.01 -1.93 -12.44
CA VAL A 149 -6.48 -1.09 -13.55
C VAL A 149 -5.33 -0.30 -14.17
N ALA A 150 -4.45 0.28 -13.35
CA ALA A 150 -3.27 1.02 -13.85
C ALA A 150 -2.33 0.11 -14.66
N ILE A 151 -2.02 -1.09 -14.15
CA ILE A 151 -1.21 -2.09 -14.85
C ILE A 151 -1.87 -2.50 -16.15
N TYR A 152 -3.18 -2.80 -16.13
CA TYR A 152 -3.97 -3.18 -17.30
C TYR A 152 -3.92 -2.10 -18.40
N LEU A 153 -4.14 -0.83 -18.03
CA LEU A 153 -4.05 0.30 -18.95
C LEU A 153 -2.65 0.45 -19.53
N CYS A 154 -1.60 0.32 -18.72
CA CYS A 154 -0.22 0.38 -19.19
C CYS A 154 0.08 -0.70 -20.22
N VAL A 155 -0.33 -1.95 -19.98
CA VAL A 155 -0.14 -3.07 -20.91
C VAL A 155 -0.87 -2.81 -22.24
N HIS A 156 -2.11 -2.32 -22.20
CA HIS A 156 -2.89 -2.02 -23.40
C HIS A 156 -2.28 -0.88 -24.22
N LEU A 157 -1.80 0.18 -23.56
CA LEU A 157 -1.10 1.27 -24.23
C LEU A 157 0.19 0.80 -24.90
N MET A 158 0.94 -0.12 -24.26
CA MET A 158 2.13 -0.73 -24.87
C MET A 158 1.80 -1.53 -26.13
N LEU A 159 0.74 -2.35 -26.07
CA LEU A 159 0.30 -3.16 -27.23
C LEU A 159 -0.15 -2.27 -28.37
N LEU A 160 -0.98 -1.26 -28.11
CA LEU A 160 -1.42 -0.27 -29.11
C LEU A 160 -0.23 0.42 -29.78
N TRP A 161 0.74 0.85 -28.99
CA TRP A 161 1.95 1.50 -29.51
C TRP A 161 2.78 0.56 -30.37
N GLY A 162 2.92 -0.71 -29.97
CA GLY A 162 3.57 -1.75 -30.75
C GLY A 162 2.91 -1.95 -32.12
N VAL A 163 1.59 -1.99 -32.17
CA VAL A 163 0.81 -2.08 -33.41
C VAL A 163 1.06 -0.87 -34.32
N VAL A 164 1.05 0.35 -33.76
CA VAL A 164 1.33 1.58 -34.55
C VAL A 164 2.74 1.53 -35.13
N LEU A 165 3.74 1.10 -34.39
CA LEU A 165 5.11 0.97 -34.93
C LEU A 165 5.21 -0.09 -36.00
N LEU A 166 4.50 -1.21 -35.88
CA LEU A 166 4.41 -2.26 -36.89
C LEU A 166 3.80 -1.72 -38.21
N VAL A 167 2.66 -1.01 -38.09
CA VAL A 167 2.00 -0.40 -39.27
C VAL A 167 2.93 0.58 -39.97
N ILE A 168 3.61 1.45 -39.23
CA ILE A 168 4.58 2.39 -39.78
C ILE A 168 5.72 1.66 -40.52
N ALA A 169 6.22 0.56 -39.95
CA ALA A 169 7.29 -0.24 -40.54
C ALA A 169 6.83 -0.89 -41.87
N VAL A 170 5.61 -1.47 -41.89
CA VAL A 170 5.01 -2.09 -43.06
C VAL A 170 4.80 -1.07 -44.17
N VAL A 171 4.19 0.09 -43.86
CA VAL A 171 3.96 1.16 -44.83
C VAL A 171 5.28 1.66 -45.42
N LYS A 172 6.31 1.88 -44.60
CA LYS A 172 7.65 2.25 -45.07
C LYS A 172 8.24 1.22 -46.03
N ARG A 173 8.05 -0.08 -45.76
CA ARG A 173 8.53 -1.16 -46.60
C ARG A 173 7.82 -1.18 -47.98
N ILE A 174 6.50 -1.00 -47.97
CA ILE A 174 5.69 -0.95 -49.19
C ILE A 174 6.10 0.24 -50.07
N VAL A 175 6.22 1.44 -49.48
CA VAL A 175 6.63 2.65 -50.23
C VAL A 175 8.03 2.49 -50.83
N LYS A 176 8.97 1.91 -50.08
CA LYS A 176 10.33 1.67 -50.59
C LYS A 176 10.35 0.69 -51.76
N ASN A 177 9.56 -0.37 -51.70
CA ASN A 177 9.47 -1.35 -52.80
C ASN A 177 8.84 -0.75 -54.07
N ARG A 178 7.85 0.17 -53.93
CA ARG A 178 7.25 0.88 -55.09
C ARG A 178 8.20 1.89 -55.75
N GLN A 179 9.18 2.42 -55.02
CA GLN A 179 10.17 3.37 -55.59
C GLN A 179 11.34 2.67 -56.30
N GLN A 180 11.43 1.34 -56.18
CA GLN A 180 12.47 0.52 -56.84
C GLN A 180 11.98 -0.19 -58.11
N GLN A 181 10.68 -0.09 -58.40
CA GLN A 181 10.06 -0.50 -59.66
C GLN A 181 9.92 0.69 -60.63
#